data_fcc8d5a19a74731016be1a927cb242d4
#
_entry.id   fcc8d5a19a74731016be1a927cb242d4
#
_cell.length_a   1.000
_cell.length_b   1.000
_cell.length_c   1.000
_cell.angle_alpha   90.00
_cell.angle_beta   90.00
_cell.angle_gamma   90.00
#
_symmetry.space_group_name_H-M   'P 1'
#
loop_
_entity.id
_entity.type
_entity.pdbx_description
1 polymer ?
#
loop_
_entity_poly.entity_id
_entity_poly.type
_entity_poly.pdbx_seq_one_letter_code
_entity_poly.pdbx_strand_id
1 'polypeptide(L)'
;AYCLARLQRRNLMLMPLGCRQRLMARLKSAGRWPAHALASKLIWPKLRLQLSGGQLRFPINGGGAIAPHVDSFFEAVGIELLVGYGLTETSPVVSCRRPWRNIRGSSGQPMPDTEFRIVDAETRQPLGFRDCGVVLVRGPQVMAGYLRRPEATAKVLDGDGWFDTGDLGMLLPDGSVVLTGRAKDTIVLSSGENIEPAPLEEELVSSPLIEQVMLVGQDQRQLAALVVPRLEAMLAWGVEQGLSLPADLGGTPGDQDLRRLLRGELNRLLSLRVGARSDERVMGVVLVAPFTIENGLLTQTLKQRRDRISGRDRESIQALYGC
;
A
#
# COMPACT_ATOMS: atom_id res chain seq x y z
N ALA A 1 -4.09 8.17 -12.03
CA ALA A 1 -4.56 7.33 -10.91
C ALA A 1 -5.51 8.09 -9.99
N TYR A 2 -5.15 9.30 -9.52
CA TYR A 2 -5.96 10.12 -8.58
C TYR A 2 -7.34 10.52 -9.14
N CYS A 3 -7.45 10.93 -10.40
CA CYS A 3 -8.73 11.26 -11.05
C CYS A 3 -9.65 10.05 -11.24
N LEU A 4 -9.09 8.90 -11.56
CA LEU A 4 -9.83 7.66 -11.77
C LEU A 4 -10.44 7.10 -10.48
N ALA A 5 -9.66 7.11 -9.39
CA ALA A 5 -10.15 6.73 -8.07
C ALA A 5 -11.32 7.62 -7.60
N ARG A 6 -11.32 8.91 -7.98
CA ARG A 6 -12.38 9.88 -7.64
C ARG A 6 -13.67 9.64 -8.41
N LEU A 7 -13.59 9.32 -9.69
CA LEU A 7 -14.77 8.99 -10.53
C LEU A 7 -15.44 7.68 -10.13
N GLN A 8 -14.63 6.66 -9.82
CA GLN A 8 -15.11 5.36 -9.39
C GLN A 8 -15.80 5.41 -8.02
N ARG A 9 -15.28 6.22 -7.10
CA ARG A 9 -15.85 6.42 -5.76
C ARG A 9 -17.23 7.10 -5.82
N ARG A 10 -17.43 8.05 -6.73
CA ARG A 10 -18.69 8.80 -6.85
C ARG A 10 -19.85 7.91 -7.31
N ASN A 11 -19.64 7.00 -8.25
CA ASN A 11 -20.69 6.11 -8.77
C ASN A 11 -20.94 4.89 -7.85
N LEU A 12 -19.94 4.40 -7.12
CA LEU A 12 -20.11 3.35 -6.11
C LEU A 12 -20.75 3.89 -4.82
N MET A 13 -20.54 5.16 -4.47
CA MET A 13 -21.10 5.78 -3.25
C MET A 13 -22.63 5.94 -3.30
N LEU A 14 -23.23 5.95 -4.48
CA LEU A 14 -24.69 6.03 -4.66
C LEU A 14 -25.42 4.70 -4.44
N MET A 15 -24.70 3.61 -4.16
CA MET A 15 -25.31 2.29 -3.90
C MET A 15 -25.35 1.99 -2.39
N PRO A 16 -26.44 1.39 -1.86
CA PRO A 16 -26.51 0.94 -0.48
C PRO A 16 -25.37 0.00 -0.09
N LEU A 17 -24.84 0.11 1.14
CA LEU A 17 -23.67 -0.64 1.62
C LEU A 17 -23.81 -2.17 1.40
N GLY A 18 -24.98 -2.73 1.63
CA GLY A 18 -25.25 -4.16 1.41
C GLY A 18 -25.18 -4.61 -0.06
N CYS A 19 -25.51 -3.72 -1.02
CA CYS A 19 -25.35 -3.98 -2.44
C CYS A 19 -23.87 -3.92 -2.88
N ARG A 20 -23.09 -3.00 -2.30
CA ARG A 20 -21.65 -2.89 -2.52
C ARG A 20 -20.91 -4.15 -2.09
N GLN A 21 -21.16 -4.62 -0.89
CA GLN A 21 -20.51 -5.82 -0.34
C GLN A 21 -20.85 -7.07 -1.16
N ARG A 22 -22.12 -7.22 -1.58
CA ARG A 22 -22.55 -8.33 -2.46
C ARG A 22 -21.98 -8.21 -3.87
N LEU A 23 -21.86 -7.00 -4.42
CA LEU A 23 -21.27 -6.76 -5.73
C LEU A 23 -19.76 -7.01 -5.69
N MET A 24 -19.05 -6.53 -4.67
CA MET A 24 -17.61 -6.76 -4.51
C MET A 24 -17.28 -8.22 -4.20
N ALA A 25 -18.11 -8.90 -3.38
CA ALA A 25 -17.95 -10.33 -3.13
C ALA A 25 -18.23 -11.16 -4.42
N ARG A 26 -19.23 -10.77 -5.21
CA ARG A 26 -19.52 -11.39 -6.51
C ARG A 26 -18.44 -11.08 -7.56
N LEU A 27 -17.83 -9.91 -7.54
CA LEU A 27 -16.70 -9.57 -8.41
C LEU A 27 -15.43 -10.33 -7.99
N LYS A 28 -15.20 -10.58 -6.71
CA LYS A 28 -14.10 -11.44 -6.22
C LYS A 28 -14.28 -12.92 -6.62
N SER A 29 -15.52 -13.41 -6.69
CA SER A 29 -15.83 -14.78 -7.12
C SER A 29 -15.95 -14.95 -8.65
N ALA A 30 -16.06 -13.85 -9.40
CA ALA A 30 -16.43 -13.84 -10.82
C ALA A 30 -15.25 -13.97 -11.80
N GLY A 31 -14.08 -14.40 -11.36
CA GLY A 31 -13.00 -14.73 -12.28
C GLY A 31 -13.35 -15.81 -13.34
N ARG A 32 -14.61 -16.30 -13.36
CA ARG A 32 -15.06 -17.38 -14.24
C ARG A 32 -16.52 -17.29 -14.72
N TRP A 33 -17.19 -16.12 -14.71
CA TRP A 33 -18.64 -16.09 -15.02
C TRP A 33 -18.97 -15.43 -16.37
N PRO A 34 -20.03 -15.92 -17.07
CA PRO A 34 -20.50 -15.36 -18.36
C PRO A 34 -20.90 -13.87 -18.26
N ALA A 35 -21.29 -13.41 -17.07
CA ALA A 35 -21.57 -11.99 -16.83
C ALA A 35 -20.34 -11.08 -17.03
N HIS A 36 -19.12 -11.53 -16.71
CA HIS A 36 -17.90 -10.80 -16.98
C HIS A 36 -17.61 -10.70 -18.48
N ALA A 37 -17.83 -11.80 -19.21
CA ALA A 37 -17.68 -11.84 -20.65
C ALA A 37 -18.70 -10.92 -21.37
N LEU A 38 -19.93 -10.82 -20.84
CA LEU A 38 -20.96 -9.92 -21.36
C LEU A 38 -20.63 -8.45 -21.03
N ALA A 39 -20.21 -8.17 -19.79
CA ALA A 39 -19.79 -6.85 -19.37
C ALA A 39 -18.56 -6.37 -20.16
N SER A 40 -17.62 -7.26 -20.48
CA SER A 40 -16.44 -6.94 -21.28
C SER A 40 -16.78 -6.52 -22.71
N LYS A 41 -17.90 -7.00 -23.24
CA LYS A 41 -18.36 -6.66 -24.59
C LYS A 41 -19.26 -5.42 -24.65
N LEU A 42 -20.08 -5.19 -23.62
CA LEU A 42 -21.13 -4.16 -23.66
C LEU A 42 -20.82 -2.92 -22.81
N ILE A 43 -20.23 -3.10 -21.63
CA ILE A 43 -20.04 -2.02 -20.66
C ILE A 43 -18.60 -1.49 -20.71
N TRP A 44 -17.63 -2.37 -20.67
CA TRP A 44 -16.22 -2.00 -20.59
C TRP A 44 -15.67 -1.23 -21.80
N PRO A 45 -16.11 -1.47 -23.06
CA PRO A 45 -15.62 -0.68 -24.18
C PRO A 45 -15.93 0.81 -24.06
N LYS A 46 -17.16 1.16 -23.60
CA LYS A 46 -17.54 2.56 -23.36
C LYS A 46 -16.70 3.18 -22.23
N LEU A 47 -16.50 2.43 -21.14
CA LEU A 47 -15.70 2.88 -20.02
C LEU A 47 -14.23 3.06 -20.44
N ARG A 48 -13.65 2.10 -21.16
CA ARG A 48 -12.28 2.23 -21.69
C ARG A 48 -12.13 3.45 -22.58
N LEU A 49 -13.11 3.69 -23.48
CA LEU A 49 -13.10 4.87 -24.34
C LEU A 49 -13.11 6.17 -23.55
N GLN A 50 -13.94 6.26 -22.51
CA GLN A 50 -14.03 7.44 -21.64
C GLN A 50 -12.76 7.64 -20.79
N LEU A 51 -12.14 6.56 -20.33
CA LEU A 51 -10.97 6.61 -19.44
C LEU A 51 -9.66 6.87 -20.18
N SER A 52 -9.54 6.38 -21.40
CA SER A 52 -8.25 6.31 -22.12
C SER A 52 -8.33 6.73 -23.60
N GLY A 53 -9.47 7.24 -24.05
CA GLY A 53 -9.65 7.61 -25.45
C GLY A 53 -9.62 6.43 -26.44
N GLY A 54 -9.61 5.18 -25.93
CA GLY A 54 -9.60 3.96 -26.74
C GLY A 54 -8.26 3.61 -27.42
N GLN A 55 -7.25 4.46 -27.32
CA GLN A 55 -5.94 4.29 -27.98
C GLN A 55 -4.85 3.73 -27.03
N LEU A 56 -5.15 3.66 -25.73
CA LEU A 56 -4.19 3.19 -24.74
C LEU A 56 -3.95 1.69 -24.87
N ARG A 57 -2.72 1.30 -25.13
CA ARG A 57 -2.31 -0.11 -25.19
C ARG A 57 -2.17 -0.70 -23.80
N PHE A 58 -1.38 -0.05 -22.95
CA PHE A 58 -1.21 -0.39 -21.53
C PHE A 58 -0.69 0.83 -20.76
N PRO A 59 -1.23 1.15 -19.58
CA PRO A 59 -0.63 2.08 -18.63
C PRO A 59 0.46 1.39 -17.81
N ILE A 60 1.42 2.18 -17.33
CA ILE A 60 2.46 1.71 -16.41
C ILE A 60 2.32 2.49 -15.10
N ASN A 61 2.25 1.77 -13.98
CA ASN A 61 2.35 2.33 -12.65
C ASN A 61 3.77 2.13 -12.11
N GLY A 62 4.33 3.17 -11.51
CA GLY A 62 5.66 3.13 -10.90
C GLY A 62 5.82 4.21 -9.82
N GLY A 63 6.90 4.11 -9.03
CA GLY A 63 7.20 5.06 -7.98
C GLY A 63 6.46 4.84 -6.64
N GLY A 64 5.51 3.94 -6.61
CA GLY A 64 4.79 3.53 -5.39
C GLY A 64 4.05 2.22 -5.60
N ALA A 65 3.67 1.58 -4.50
CA ALA A 65 2.85 0.38 -4.53
C ALA A 65 1.46 0.69 -5.12
N ILE A 66 0.85 -0.32 -5.71
CA ILE A 66 -0.53 -0.25 -6.20
C ILE A 66 -1.43 -1.10 -5.32
N ALA A 67 -2.49 -0.49 -4.82
CA ALA A 67 -3.45 -1.23 -4.00
C ALA A 67 -4.07 -2.39 -4.79
N PRO A 68 -4.18 -3.60 -4.21
CA PRO A 68 -4.66 -4.80 -4.90
C PRO A 68 -6.04 -4.64 -5.55
N HIS A 69 -6.93 -3.85 -4.93
CA HIS A 69 -8.26 -3.58 -5.48
C HIS A 69 -8.21 -2.72 -6.76
N VAL A 70 -7.20 -1.83 -6.88
CA VAL A 70 -7.00 -0.99 -8.07
C VAL A 70 -6.45 -1.84 -9.22
N ASP A 71 -5.46 -2.70 -8.94
CA ASP A 71 -4.89 -3.64 -9.91
C ASP A 71 -5.98 -4.59 -10.45
N SER A 72 -6.82 -5.14 -9.54
CA SER A 72 -7.96 -5.98 -9.89
C SER A 72 -9.05 -5.24 -10.70
N PHE A 73 -9.25 -3.96 -10.41
CA PHE A 73 -10.20 -3.15 -11.18
C PHE A 73 -9.76 -2.96 -12.63
N PHE A 74 -8.49 -2.59 -12.86
CA PHE A 74 -7.98 -2.41 -14.22
C PHE A 74 -8.08 -3.69 -15.04
N GLU A 75 -7.77 -4.85 -14.43
CA GLU A 75 -7.99 -6.14 -15.07
C GLU A 75 -9.46 -6.38 -15.40
N ALA A 76 -10.38 -6.14 -14.46
CA ALA A 76 -11.81 -6.35 -14.67
C ALA A 76 -12.36 -5.49 -15.81
N VAL A 77 -11.85 -4.27 -15.98
CA VAL A 77 -12.20 -3.36 -17.09
C VAL A 77 -11.52 -3.77 -18.41
N GLY A 78 -10.50 -4.64 -18.34
CA GLY A 78 -9.72 -5.07 -19.51
C GLY A 78 -8.71 -4.01 -19.95
N ILE A 79 -8.19 -3.22 -19.02
CA ILE A 79 -7.03 -2.35 -19.20
C ILE A 79 -5.83 -3.08 -18.58
N GLU A 80 -4.85 -3.40 -19.39
CA GLU A 80 -3.67 -4.10 -18.96
C GLU A 80 -2.70 -3.16 -18.24
N LEU A 81 -2.86 -3.05 -16.91
CA LEU A 81 -1.99 -2.25 -16.09
C LEU A 81 -0.70 -3.01 -15.78
N LEU A 82 0.42 -2.43 -16.17
CA LEU A 82 1.75 -2.92 -15.84
C LEU A 82 2.29 -2.19 -14.60
N VAL A 83 3.08 -2.88 -13.80
CA VAL A 83 3.71 -2.30 -12.60
C VAL A 83 5.21 -2.43 -12.75
N GLY A 84 5.92 -1.30 -12.58
CA GLY A 84 7.37 -1.23 -12.57
C GLY A 84 7.89 -0.88 -11.17
N TYR A 85 9.05 -1.40 -10.85
CA TYR A 85 9.80 -1.11 -9.64
C TYR A 85 11.17 -0.54 -9.97
N GLY A 86 11.58 0.40 -9.14
CA GLY A 86 12.90 1.00 -9.22
C GLY A 86 13.07 2.16 -8.26
N LEU A 87 14.29 2.68 -8.22
CA LEU A 87 14.74 3.74 -7.34
C LEU A 87 15.49 4.79 -8.16
N THR A 88 15.70 5.97 -7.58
CA THR A 88 16.56 6.99 -8.19
C THR A 88 17.96 6.44 -8.44
N GLU A 89 18.46 5.66 -7.51
CA GLU A 89 19.75 4.99 -7.53
C GLU A 89 19.90 3.91 -8.62
N THR A 90 18.80 3.58 -9.31
CA THR A 90 18.78 2.54 -10.36
C THR A 90 18.31 3.06 -11.72
N SER A 91 18.25 4.33 -11.96
CA SER A 91 18.09 5.10 -13.23
C SER A 91 16.89 4.74 -14.13
N PRO A 92 15.64 4.67 -13.70
CA PRO A 92 15.18 4.32 -12.37
C PRO A 92 14.70 2.87 -12.25
N VAL A 93 14.43 2.14 -13.36
CA VAL A 93 13.66 0.89 -13.38
C VAL A 93 14.55 -0.35 -13.34
N VAL A 94 14.27 -1.26 -12.40
CA VAL A 94 14.98 -2.54 -12.27
C VAL A 94 14.10 -3.75 -12.57
N SER A 95 12.78 -3.62 -12.43
CA SER A 95 11.83 -4.66 -12.87
C SER A 95 10.53 -4.05 -13.37
N CYS A 96 9.84 -4.78 -14.24
CA CYS A 96 8.54 -4.37 -14.75
C CYS A 96 7.72 -5.60 -15.19
N ARG A 97 6.41 -5.58 -14.92
CA ARG A 97 5.48 -6.53 -15.52
C ARG A 97 5.46 -6.34 -17.03
N ARG A 98 5.31 -7.41 -17.76
CA ARG A 98 5.27 -7.38 -19.23
C ARG A 98 3.90 -7.83 -19.73
N PRO A 99 3.40 -7.34 -20.88
CA PRO A 99 2.09 -7.74 -21.40
C PRO A 99 1.90 -9.25 -21.52
N TRP A 100 2.94 -9.97 -21.92
CA TRP A 100 2.92 -11.42 -22.04
C TRP A 100 3.18 -12.17 -20.71
N ARG A 101 3.48 -11.47 -19.63
CA ARG A 101 3.78 -12.02 -18.31
C ARG A 101 3.42 -11.01 -17.20
N ASN A 102 2.14 -10.71 -17.12
CA ASN A 102 1.60 -9.76 -16.16
C ASN A 102 1.09 -10.49 -14.91
N ILE A 103 2.00 -10.76 -13.94
CA ILE A 103 1.67 -11.44 -12.69
C ILE A 103 1.25 -10.39 -11.67
N ARG A 104 -0.03 -10.39 -11.31
CA ARG A 104 -0.57 -9.47 -10.30
C ARG A 104 0.04 -9.71 -8.92
N GLY A 105 0.15 -8.63 -8.13
CA GLY A 105 0.85 -8.64 -6.84
C GLY A 105 2.37 -8.61 -6.96
N SER A 106 2.96 -8.77 -8.17
CA SER A 106 4.38 -8.61 -8.38
C SER A 106 4.73 -7.23 -8.96
N SER A 107 5.99 -6.86 -8.90
CA SER A 107 6.58 -5.73 -9.62
C SER A 107 7.23 -6.17 -10.94
N GLY A 108 6.93 -7.39 -11.38
CA GLY A 108 7.34 -7.96 -12.65
C GLY A 108 8.74 -8.57 -12.66
N GLN A 109 9.20 -8.85 -13.86
CA GLN A 109 10.47 -9.51 -14.12
C GLN A 109 11.61 -8.49 -14.17
N PRO A 110 12.86 -8.91 -13.87
CA PRO A 110 14.04 -8.07 -14.02
C PRO A 110 14.12 -7.42 -15.40
N MET A 111 14.67 -6.20 -15.45
CA MET A 111 15.08 -5.61 -16.72
C MET A 111 16.24 -6.41 -17.32
N PRO A 112 16.52 -6.28 -18.63
CA PRO A 112 17.69 -6.91 -19.23
C PRO A 112 18.97 -6.61 -18.43
N ASP A 113 19.85 -7.57 -18.30
CA ASP A 113 21.12 -7.49 -17.60
C ASP A 113 21.01 -7.06 -16.12
N THR A 114 19.83 -7.26 -15.51
CA THR A 114 19.56 -6.96 -14.11
C THR A 114 19.39 -8.25 -13.31
N GLU A 115 20.11 -8.33 -12.22
CA GLU A 115 20.04 -9.45 -11.28
C GLU A 115 19.40 -8.99 -9.97
N PHE A 116 18.62 -9.90 -9.37
CA PHE A 116 18.05 -9.74 -8.04
C PHE A 116 18.55 -10.82 -7.12
N ARG A 117 18.79 -10.45 -5.88
CA ARG A 117 19.08 -11.36 -4.78
C ARG A 117 18.26 -10.95 -3.58
N ILE A 118 17.62 -11.92 -2.94
CA ILE A 118 16.96 -11.70 -1.64
C ILE A 118 17.89 -12.25 -0.58
N VAL A 119 18.13 -11.46 0.45
CA VAL A 119 19.00 -11.85 1.55
C VAL A 119 18.29 -11.66 2.89
N ASP A 120 18.62 -12.50 3.85
CA ASP A 120 18.20 -12.34 5.23
C ASP A 120 18.68 -11.00 5.80
N ALA A 121 17.83 -10.30 6.55
CA ALA A 121 18.12 -8.95 7.02
C ALA A 121 19.30 -8.89 8.01
N GLU A 122 19.49 -9.93 8.82
CA GLU A 122 20.51 -9.99 9.88
C GLU A 122 21.78 -10.68 9.37
N THR A 123 21.62 -11.90 8.85
CA THR A 123 22.77 -12.73 8.47
C THR A 123 23.33 -12.41 7.09
N ARG A 124 22.55 -11.68 6.26
CA ARG A 124 22.87 -11.34 4.86
C ARG A 124 23.06 -12.56 3.94
N GLN A 125 22.68 -13.75 4.41
CA GLN A 125 22.72 -14.96 3.60
C GLN A 125 21.62 -14.96 2.53
N PRO A 126 21.90 -15.46 1.31
CA PRO A 126 20.90 -15.57 0.27
C PRO A 126 19.72 -16.45 0.69
N LEU A 127 18.52 -16.01 0.38
CA LEU A 127 17.25 -16.71 0.61
C LEU A 127 16.74 -17.38 -0.65
N GLY A 128 15.85 -18.36 -0.49
CA GLY A 128 15.21 -19.10 -1.56
C GLY A 128 14.02 -18.36 -2.18
N PHE A 129 13.37 -18.99 -3.15
CA PHE A 129 12.13 -18.48 -3.72
C PHE A 129 11.01 -18.44 -2.68
N ARG A 130 10.25 -17.34 -2.68
CA ARG A 130 9.14 -17.04 -1.75
C ARG A 130 9.56 -16.75 -0.30
N ASP A 131 10.84 -16.77 0.01
CA ASP A 131 11.32 -16.28 1.28
C ASP A 131 11.46 -14.76 1.22
N CYS A 132 10.97 -14.07 2.25
CA CYS A 132 10.98 -12.62 2.33
C CYS A 132 12.27 -12.13 2.99
N GLY A 133 12.93 -11.15 2.38
CA GLY A 133 14.15 -10.56 2.91
C GLY A 133 14.48 -9.24 2.21
N VAL A 134 15.68 -8.73 2.46
CA VAL A 134 16.17 -7.50 1.84
C VAL A 134 16.47 -7.74 0.36
N VAL A 135 15.97 -6.84 -0.47
CA VAL A 135 16.16 -6.90 -1.92
C VAL A 135 17.49 -6.24 -2.30
N LEU A 136 18.39 -7.02 -2.87
CA LEU A 136 19.61 -6.54 -3.51
C LEU A 136 19.45 -6.56 -5.03
N VAL A 137 20.02 -5.56 -5.70
CA VAL A 137 19.98 -5.43 -7.17
C VAL A 137 21.36 -5.20 -7.72
N ARG A 138 21.69 -5.86 -8.83
CA ARG A 138 22.89 -5.60 -9.60
C ARG A 138 22.53 -5.42 -11.08
N GLY A 139 23.10 -4.42 -11.74
CA GLY A 139 22.85 -4.19 -13.16
C GLY A 139 23.47 -2.89 -13.66
N PRO A 140 23.50 -2.67 -14.97
CA PRO A 140 24.16 -1.51 -15.58
C PRO A 140 23.52 -0.17 -15.22
N GLN A 141 22.25 -0.17 -14.78
CA GLN A 141 21.51 1.03 -14.38
C GLN A 141 21.72 1.43 -12.90
N VAL A 142 22.44 0.61 -12.11
CA VAL A 142 22.78 0.96 -10.73
C VAL A 142 23.77 2.10 -10.73
N MET A 143 23.56 3.09 -9.86
CA MET A 143 24.40 4.27 -9.71
C MET A 143 25.87 3.91 -9.40
N ALA A 144 26.81 4.76 -9.79
CA ALA A 144 28.20 4.65 -9.36
C ALA A 144 28.40 5.03 -7.89
N GLY A 145 27.45 5.76 -7.29
CA GLY A 145 27.47 6.16 -5.88
C GLY A 145 26.86 7.53 -5.65
N TYR A 146 26.76 7.92 -4.40
CA TYR A 146 26.32 9.26 -3.98
C TYR A 146 27.43 10.27 -4.13
N LEU A 147 27.17 11.38 -4.82
CA LEU A 147 28.15 12.42 -5.10
C LEU A 147 28.77 12.96 -3.80
N ARG A 148 30.09 12.88 -3.70
CA ARG A 148 30.89 13.33 -2.53
C ARG A 148 30.48 12.69 -1.20
N ARG A 149 29.89 11.48 -1.25
CA ARG A 149 29.45 10.73 -0.06
C ARG A 149 29.93 9.27 -0.10
N PRO A 150 31.26 9.04 -0.07
CA PRO A 150 31.81 7.67 -0.19
C PRO A 150 31.32 6.74 0.94
N GLU A 151 31.23 7.23 2.17
CA GLU A 151 30.73 6.44 3.30
C GLU A 151 29.25 6.04 3.14
N ALA A 152 28.41 6.94 2.61
CA ALA A 152 27.02 6.62 2.34
C ALA A 152 26.91 5.61 1.19
N THR A 153 27.78 5.72 0.18
CA THR A 153 27.85 4.78 -0.94
C THR A 153 28.25 3.38 -0.47
N ALA A 154 29.31 3.29 0.34
CA ALA A 154 29.81 2.01 0.85
C ALA A 154 28.78 1.26 1.75
N LYS A 155 27.81 1.96 2.31
CA LYS A 155 26.71 1.33 3.10
C LYS A 155 25.68 0.60 2.25
N VAL A 156 25.55 0.97 0.98
CA VAL A 156 24.46 0.47 0.11
C VAL A 156 24.97 -0.21 -1.17
N LEU A 157 26.23 -0.02 -1.53
CA LEU A 157 26.84 -0.60 -2.73
C LEU A 157 28.10 -1.35 -2.33
N ASP A 158 28.12 -2.67 -2.56
CA ASP A 158 29.28 -3.50 -2.26
C ASP A 158 30.31 -3.54 -3.41
N GLY A 159 31.46 -4.21 -3.16
CA GLY A 159 32.54 -4.35 -4.14
C GLY A 159 32.19 -5.18 -5.38
N ASP A 160 31.16 -6.02 -5.30
CA ASP A 160 30.68 -6.88 -6.40
C ASP A 160 29.58 -6.21 -7.21
N GLY A 161 29.20 -4.95 -6.88
CA GLY A 161 28.19 -4.15 -7.58
C GLY A 161 26.75 -4.45 -7.13
N TRP A 162 26.55 -5.13 -6.00
CA TRP A 162 25.22 -5.29 -5.42
C TRP A 162 24.80 -4.06 -4.65
N PHE A 163 23.64 -3.52 -5.03
CA PHE A 163 23.04 -2.37 -4.40
C PHE A 163 21.94 -2.84 -3.41
N ASP A 164 22.08 -2.46 -2.16
CA ASP A 164 21.07 -2.66 -1.12
C ASP A 164 19.97 -1.59 -1.28
N THR A 165 18.78 -2.03 -1.68
CA THR A 165 17.67 -1.12 -1.97
C THR A 165 16.99 -0.62 -0.69
N GLY A 166 17.20 -1.28 0.44
CA GLY A 166 16.46 -1.07 1.69
C GLY A 166 14.99 -1.48 1.59
N ASP A 167 14.56 -2.05 0.47
CA ASP A 167 13.21 -2.61 0.30
C ASP A 167 13.20 -4.08 0.69
N LEU A 168 12.06 -4.55 1.21
CA LEU A 168 11.79 -5.96 1.51
C LEU A 168 10.97 -6.59 0.40
N GLY A 169 11.24 -7.85 0.12
CA GLY A 169 10.52 -8.57 -0.91
C GLY A 169 10.97 -10.01 -1.05
N MET A 170 10.43 -10.66 -2.08
CA MET A 170 10.73 -12.05 -2.41
C MET A 170 10.83 -12.24 -3.93
N LEU A 171 11.53 -13.28 -4.34
CA LEU A 171 11.52 -13.76 -5.70
C LEU A 171 10.52 -14.92 -5.86
N LEU A 172 9.73 -14.87 -6.90
CA LEU A 172 8.89 -15.99 -7.31
C LEU A 172 9.71 -16.98 -8.19
N PRO A 173 9.31 -18.26 -8.28
CA PRO A 173 10.01 -19.26 -9.10
C PRO A 173 10.13 -18.89 -10.58
N ASP A 174 9.28 -17.99 -11.07
CA ASP A 174 9.31 -17.47 -12.43
C ASP A 174 10.24 -16.26 -12.61
N GLY A 175 10.95 -15.84 -11.54
CA GLY A 175 11.84 -14.70 -11.51
C GLY A 175 11.16 -13.36 -11.29
N SER A 176 9.84 -13.32 -11.08
CA SER A 176 9.14 -12.07 -10.75
C SER A 176 9.47 -11.63 -9.33
N VAL A 177 9.61 -10.30 -9.14
CA VAL A 177 9.85 -9.67 -7.84
C VAL A 177 8.53 -9.27 -7.19
N VAL A 178 8.34 -9.60 -5.93
CA VAL A 178 7.23 -9.11 -5.09
C VAL A 178 7.82 -8.26 -3.98
N LEU A 179 7.39 -7.02 -3.88
CA LEU A 179 7.78 -6.14 -2.78
C LEU A 179 6.75 -6.26 -1.65
N THR A 180 7.24 -6.30 -0.42
CA THR A 180 6.40 -6.43 0.78
C THR A 180 6.47 -5.21 1.68
N GLY A 181 7.55 -4.42 1.63
CA GLY A 181 7.71 -3.23 2.46
C GLY A 181 9.08 -2.61 2.37
N ARG A 182 9.46 -1.89 3.43
CA ARG A 182 10.80 -1.32 3.60
C ARG A 182 11.40 -1.73 4.93
N ALA A 183 12.64 -2.17 4.92
CA ALA A 183 13.35 -2.62 6.12
C ALA A 183 13.33 -1.58 7.26
N LYS A 184 13.50 -0.30 6.94
CA LYS A 184 13.46 0.80 7.92
C LYS A 184 12.05 1.17 8.43
N ASP A 185 11.01 0.75 7.73
CA ASP A 185 9.63 1.06 8.07
C ASP A 185 8.94 -0.11 8.82
N THR A 186 9.61 -1.28 8.89
CA THR A 186 9.15 -2.44 9.66
C THR A 186 8.95 -2.06 11.13
N ILE A 187 7.79 -2.40 11.66
CA ILE A 187 7.45 -2.20 13.06
C ILE A 187 7.80 -3.48 13.81
N VAL A 188 8.73 -3.40 14.75
CA VAL A 188 9.08 -4.52 15.62
C VAL A 188 8.27 -4.38 16.89
N LEU A 189 7.39 -5.35 17.16
CA LEU A 189 6.61 -5.39 18.38
C LEU A 189 7.47 -5.85 19.56
N SER A 190 7.05 -5.56 20.79
CA SER A 190 7.74 -6.00 22.01
C SER A 190 7.81 -7.52 22.17
N SER A 191 7.02 -8.27 21.42
CA SER A 191 7.08 -9.74 21.29
C SER A 191 8.19 -10.22 20.35
N GLY A 192 8.83 -9.31 19.60
CA GLY A 192 9.81 -9.63 18.55
C GLY A 192 9.20 -9.86 17.17
N GLU A 193 7.86 -9.75 17.02
CA GLU A 193 7.20 -9.89 15.73
C GLU A 193 7.49 -8.70 14.82
N ASN A 194 7.85 -8.98 13.58
CA ASN A 194 8.08 -7.99 12.53
C ASN A 194 6.79 -7.77 11.73
N ILE A 195 6.32 -6.53 11.71
CA ILE A 195 5.13 -6.12 10.97
C ILE A 195 5.53 -5.19 9.84
N GLU A 196 5.16 -5.57 8.61
CA GLU A 196 5.27 -4.70 7.45
C GLU A 196 4.04 -3.80 7.35
N PRO A 197 4.13 -2.50 7.65
CA PRO A 197 2.94 -1.65 7.73
C PRO A 197 2.33 -1.35 6.37
N ALA A 198 3.13 -1.24 5.32
CA ALA A 198 2.65 -0.78 4.01
C ALA A 198 1.50 -1.62 3.43
N PRO A 199 1.55 -2.96 3.39
CA PRO A 199 0.44 -3.78 2.90
C PRO A 199 -0.82 -3.66 3.75
N LEU A 200 -0.67 -3.42 5.06
CA LEU A 200 -1.79 -3.22 5.98
C LEU A 200 -2.44 -1.87 5.75
N GLU A 201 -1.64 -0.81 5.64
CA GLU A 201 -2.08 0.56 5.38
C GLU A 201 -2.80 0.66 4.02
N GLU A 202 -2.31 -0.03 2.98
CA GLU A 202 -2.97 -0.10 1.67
C GLU A 202 -4.36 -0.75 1.74
N GLU A 203 -4.51 -1.82 2.52
CA GLU A 203 -5.83 -2.45 2.73
C GLU A 203 -6.76 -1.50 3.49
N LEU A 204 -6.27 -0.85 4.54
CA LEU A 204 -7.07 0.08 5.35
C LEU A 204 -7.56 1.30 4.54
N VAL A 205 -6.75 1.86 3.66
CA VAL A 205 -7.15 2.97 2.76
C VAL A 205 -8.21 2.53 1.73
N SER A 206 -8.43 1.23 1.54
CA SER A 206 -9.55 0.73 0.73
C SER A 206 -10.92 1.09 1.33
N SER A 207 -11.00 1.37 2.63
CA SER A 207 -12.21 1.85 3.30
C SER A 207 -12.64 3.22 2.77
N PRO A 208 -13.95 3.45 2.52
CA PRO A 208 -14.44 4.78 2.18
C PRO A 208 -14.30 5.79 3.32
N LEU A 209 -14.09 5.33 4.55
CA LEU A 209 -13.99 6.17 5.75
C LEU A 209 -12.60 6.81 5.90
N ILE A 210 -11.58 6.23 5.28
CA ILE A 210 -10.17 6.55 5.51
C ILE A 210 -9.60 7.27 4.29
N GLU A 211 -9.02 8.44 4.51
CA GLU A 211 -8.27 9.15 3.50
C GLU A 211 -6.80 8.76 3.52
N GLN A 212 -6.19 8.78 4.72
CA GLN A 212 -4.82 8.36 4.94
C GLN A 212 -4.75 7.59 6.27
N VAL A 213 -3.80 6.69 6.39
CA VAL A 213 -3.53 5.95 7.63
C VAL A 213 -2.04 5.70 7.77
N MET A 214 -1.56 5.74 8.99
CA MET A 214 -0.22 5.30 9.35
C MET A 214 -0.30 4.39 10.58
N LEU A 215 0.22 3.18 10.46
CA LEU A 215 0.35 2.26 11.59
C LEU A 215 1.58 2.60 12.43
N VAL A 216 1.42 2.49 13.73
CA VAL A 216 2.47 2.68 14.74
C VAL A 216 2.45 1.53 15.72
N GLY A 217 3.55 1.29 16.43
CA GLY A 217 3.62 0.18 17.38
C GLY A 217 5.04 -0.27 17.69
N GLN A 218 6.05 0.50 17.26
CA GLN A 218 7.44 0.18 17.55
C GLN A 218 7.65 -0.03 19.06
N ASP A 219 8.21 -1.18 19.45
CA ASP A 219 8.45 -1.62 20.80
C ASP A 219 7.20 -1.76 21.70
N GLN A 220 6.01 -1.74 21.07
CA GLN A 220 4.71 -1.89 21.75
C GLN A 220 4.20 -3.33 21.62
N ARG A 221 3.24 -3.70 22.48
CA ARG A 221 2.63 -5.04 22.45
C ARG A 221 1.74 -5.27 21.21
N GLN A 222 1.17 -4.21 20.68
CA GLN A 222 0.22 -4.26 19.56
C GLN A 222 0.31 -3.00 18.71
N LEU A 223 -0.19 -3.08 17.48
CA LEU A 223 -0.30 -1.94 16.59
C LEU A 223 -1.39 -0.95 17.05
N ALA A 224 -1.19 0.31 16.70
CA ALA A 224 -2.22 1.34 16.72
C ALA A 224 -2.23 2.07 15.37
N ALA A 225 -3.31 2.82 15.10
CA ALA A 225 -3.49 3.52 13.83
C ALA A 225 -3.70 5.02 14.02
N LEU A 226 -2.91 5.82 13.31
CA LEU A 226 -3.20 7.24 13.07
C LEU A 226 -4.04 7.33 11.80
N VAL A 227 -5.26 7.83 11.89
CA VAL A 227 -6.23 7.85 10.79
C VAL A 227 -6.59 9.29 10.44
N VAL A 228 -6.38 9.65 9.18
CA VAL A 228 -6.98 10.84 8.59
C VAL A 228 -8.33 10.44 8.02
N PRO A 229 -9.44 10.92 8.61
CA PRO A 229 -10.77 10.54 8.18
C PRO A 229 -11.15 11.20 6.86
N ARG A 230 -11.95 10.52 6.07
CA ARG A 230 -12.71 11.15 5.00
C ARG A 230 -13.96 11.75 5.61
N LEU A 231 -13.90 13.04 5.93
CA LEU A 231 -14.85 13.73 6.80
C LEU A 231 -16.31 13.44 6.46
N GLU A 232 -16.74 13.69 5.21
CA GLU A 232 -18.14 13.48 4.78
C GLU A 232 -18.60 12.03 4.98
N ALA A 233 -17.76 11.07 4.61
CA ALA A 233 -18.10 9.66 4.72
C ALA A 233 -18.11 9.19 6.18
N MET A 234 -17.21 9.72 7.02
CA MET A 234 -17.13 9.41 8.44
C MET A 234 -18.34 9.95 9.19
N LEU A 235 -18.76 11.18 8.90
CA LEU A 235 -19.96 11.77 9.50
C LEU A 235 -21.23 11.00 9.13
N ALA A 236 -21.40 10.66 7.83
CA ALA A 236 -22.54 9.87 7.37
C ALA A 236 -22.55 8.48 8.03
N TRP A 237 -21.41 7.81 8.12
CA TRP A 237 -21.28 6.53 8.78
C TRP A 237 -21.57 6.61 10.29
N GLY A 238 -21.11 7.68 10.95
CA GLY A 238 -21.41 7.92 12.38
C GLY A 238 -22.91 8.01 12.64
N VAL A 239 -23.63 8.76 11.81
CA VAL A 239 -25.11 8.83 11.89
C VAL A 239 -25.75 7.46 11.70
N GLU A 240 -25.29 6.66 10.73
CA GLU A 240 -25.78 5.28 10.53
C GLU A 240 -25.51 4.38 11.75
N GLN A 241 -24.47 4.67 12.53
CA GLN A 241 -24.14 3.96 13.77
C GLN A 241 -24.84 4.55 15.02
N GLY A 242 -25.68 5.58 14.86
CA GLY A 242 -26.37 6.24 15.96
C GLY A 242 -25.51 7.23 16.76
N LEU A 243 -24.39 7.66 16.20
CA LEU A 243 -23.52 8.65 16.84
C LEU A 243 -23.86 10.06 16.38
N SER A 244 -23.78 11.03 17.31
CA SER A 244 -23.82 12.47 17.02
C SER A 244 -22.37 12.98 17.02
N LEU A 245 -21.80 13.14 15.83
CA LEU A 245 -20.40 13.55 15.67
C LEU A 245 -20.32 15.06 15.43
N PRO A 246 -19.27 15.75 15.97
CA PRO A 246 -18.99 17.14 15.63
C PRO A 246 -18.65 17.25 14.15
N ALA A 247 -18.99 18.41 13.56
CA ALA A 247 -18.74 18.66 12.13
C ALA A 247 -17.23 18.66 11.77
N ASP A 248 -16.38 18.94 12.73
CA ASP A 248 -14.91 18.86 12.59
C ASP A 248 -14.39 17.74 13.47
N LEU A 249 -13.98 16.63 12.84
CA LEU A 249 -13.35 15.49 13.50
C LEU A 249 -11.84 15.67 13.68
N GLY A 250 -11.27 16.74 13.11
CA GLY A 250 -9.83 17.00 13.11
C GLY A 250 -9.37 17.68 14.40
N GLY A 251 -8.61 16.96 15.22
CA GLY A 251 -7.93 17.53 16.39
C GLY A 251 -8.68 17.42 17.72
N THR A 252 -9.90 16.93 17.74
CA THR A 252 -10.57 16.57 18.99
C THR A 252 -10.15 15.16 19.39
N PRO A 253 -9.90 14.88 20.67
CA PRO A 253 -9.86 13.51 21.19
C PRO A 253 -11.23 12.91 20.92
N GLY A 254 -11.40 12.29 19.75
CA GLY A 254 -12.71 11.87 19.23
C GLY A 254 -13.45 11.02 20.23
N ASP A 255 -14.78 11.05 20.16
CA ASP A 255 -15.70 10.22 20.89
C ASP A 255 -15.15 8.78 21.01
N GLN A 256 -15.07 8.26 22.21
CA GLN A 256 -14.55 6.90 22.48
C GLN A 256 -15.35 5.85 21.69
N ASP A 257 -16.64 6.08 21.46
CA ASP A 257 -17.48 5.20 20.69
C ASP A 257 -17.09 5.19 19.21
N LEU A 258 -16.80 6.35 18.62
CA LEU A 258 -16.29 6.44 17.24
C LEU A 258 -14.98 5.68 17.09
N ARG A 259 -14.02 5.89 18.01
CA ARG A 259 -12.73 5.18 17.99
C ARG A 259 -12.90 3.67 18.13
N ARG A 260 -13.82 3.23 19.02
CA ARG A 260 -14.12 1.81 19.22
C ARG A 260 -14.71 1.20 17.95
N LEU A 261 -15.68 1.85 17.32
CA LEU A 261 -16.31 1.39 16.09
C LEU A 261 -15.29 1.40 14.92
N LEU A 262 -14.51 2.46 14.78
CA LEU A 262 -13.48 2.56 13.73
C LEU A 262 -12.42 1.47 13.92
N ARG A 263 -11.94 1.22 15.13
CA ARG A 263 -11.05 0.09 15.43
C ARG A 263 -11.65 -1.25 15.00
N GLY A 264 -12.95 -1.46 15.26
CA GLY A 264 -13.67 -2.64 14.81
C GLY A 264 -13.65 -2.80 13.29
N GLU A 265 -13.90 -1.71 12.56
CA GLU A 265 -13.87 -1.69 11.09
C GLU A 265 -12.46 -1.95 10.55
N LEU A 266 -11.41 -1.32 11.12
CA LEU A 266 -10.03 -1.57 10.73
C LEU A 266 -9.66 -3.05 10.90
N ASN A 267 -9.93 -3.62 12.07
CA ASN A 267 -9.64 -5.02 12.35
C ASN A 267 -10.46 -5.98 11.48
N ARG A 268 -11.68 -5.61 11.11
CA ARG A 268 -12.49 -6.37 10.15
C ARG A 268 -11.82 -6.40 8.77
N LEU A 269 -11.35 -5.25 8.28
CA LEU A 269 -10.64 -5.16 6.99
C LEU A 269 -9.36 -5.98 7.00
N LEU A 270 -8.53 -5.83 8.03
CA LEU A 270 -7.28 -6.57 8.17
C LEU A 270 -7.51 -8.08 8.21
N SER A 271 -8.56 -8.55 8.89
CA SER A 271 -8.89 -9.98 8.99
C SER A 271 -9.36 -10.62 7.67
N LEU A 272 -9.80 -9.82 6.70
CA LEU A 272 -10.23 -10.31 5.38
C LEU A 272 -9.08 -10.55 4.41
N ARG A 273 -7.87 -10.14 4.76
CA ARG A 273 -6.66 -10.36 3.95
C ARG A 273 -6.29 -11.84 3.93
N VAL A 274 -5.78 -12.29 2.78
CA VAL A 274 -5.19 -13.62 2.68
C VAL A 274 -3.89 -13.63 3.49
N GLY A 275 -3.77 -14.55 4.44
CA GLY A 275 -2.61 -14.65 5.32
C GLY A 275 -2.60 -13.65 6.49
N ALA A 276 -3.76 -13.10 6.86
CA ALA A 276 -3.88 -12.21 8.03
C ALA A 276 -3.40 -12.90 9.31
N ARG A 277 -2.57 -12.19 10.08
CA ARG A 277 -1.99 -12.67 11.34
C ARG A 277 -2.66 -11.99 12.54
N SER A 278 -2.61 -12.62 13.71
CA SER A 278 -3.21 -12.10 14.94
C SER A 278 -2.50 -10.86 15.48
N ASP A 279 -1.21 -10.74 15.24
CA ASP A 279 -0.33 -9.64 15.63
C ASP A 279 -0.50 -8.39 14.76
N GLU A 280 -1.14 -8.50 13.60
CA GLU A 280 -1.50 -7.38 12.73
C GLU A 280 -2.73 -6.60 13.20
N ARG A 281 -3.33 -6.97 14.34
CA ARG A 281 -4.51 -6.29 14.87
C ARG A 281 -4.17 -4.96 15.52
N VAL A 282 -5.03 -3.98 15.27
CA VAL A 282 -4.95 -2.63 15.83
C VAL A 282 -5.66 -2.57 17.18
N MET A 283 -4.95 -2.15 18.23
CA MET A 283 -5.51 -1.99 19.57
C MET A 283 -6.25 -0.68 19.78
N GLY A 284 -5.82 0.37 19.08
CA GLY A 284 -6.35 1.72 19.24
C GLY A 284 -6.26 2.55 17.97
N VAL A 285 -7.08 3.60 17.92
CA VAL A 285 -7.15 4.53 16.79
C VAL A 285 -7.11 5.96 17.30
N VAL A 286 -6.33 6.82 16.64
CA VAL A 286 -6.38 8.28 16.81
C VAL A 286 -6.73 8.90 15.47
N LEU A 287 -7.68 9.85 15.50
CA LEU A 287 -7.96 10.72 14.37
C LEU A 287 -6.94 11.86 14.37
N VAL A 288 -6.30 12.08 13.23
CA VAL A 288 -5.24 13.08 13.08
C VAL A 288 -5.48 13.99 11.87
N ALA A 289 -4.85 15.17 11.91
CA ALA A 289 -4.86 16.09 10.79
C ALA A 289 -4.16 15.50 9.55
N PRO A 290 -4.54 15.91 8.32
CA PRO A 290 -3.98 15.39 7.08
C PRO A 290 -2.45 15.47 7.00
N PHE A 291 -1.87 14.46 6.35
CA PHE A 291 -0.46 14.49 5.95
C PHE A 291 -0.38 15.15 4.58
N THR A 292 0.40 16.21 4.44
CA THR A 292 0.54 16.95 3.19
C THR A 292 2.01 17.26 2.88
N ILE A 293 2.27 17.74 1.66
CA ILE A 293 3.61 18.21 1.28
C ILE A 293 3.91 19.53 2.01
N GLU A 294 2.91 20.40 2.14
CA GLU A 294 3.01 21.73 2.73
C GLU A 294 3.41 21.66 4.21
N ASN A 295 2.84 20.72 4.96
CA ASN A 295 3.23 20.50 6.36
C ASN A 295 4.49 19.63 6.52
N GLY A 296 5.11 19.22 5.41
CA GLY A 296 6.34 18.46 5.40
C GLY A 296 6.23 17.01 5.83
N LEU A 297 5.01 16.48 5.97
CA LEU A 297 4.74 15.10 6.37
C LEU A 297 4.69 14.12 5.19
N LEU A 298 4.55 14.65 3.97
CA LEU A 298 4.73 13.89 2.74
C LEU A 298 5.99 14.38 1.99
N THR A 299 6.56 13.48 1.20
CA THR A 299 7.56 13.83 0.19
C THR A 299 6.88 14.43 -1.03
N GLN A 300 7.64 15.02 -1.98
CA GLN A 300 7.14 15.47 -3.28
C GLN A 300 6.48 14.34 -4.09
N THR A 301 6.85 13.10 -3.82
CA THR A 301 6.26 11.90 -4.42
C THR A 301 5.11 11.30 -3.59
N LEU A 302 4.56 12.06 -2.64
CA LEU A 302 3.43 11.71 -1.76
C LEU A 302 3.71 10.51 -0.84
N LYS A 303 4.98 10.19 -0.55
CA LYS A 303 5.34 9.17 0.43
C LYS A 303 5.35 9.75 1.83
N GLN A 304 4.82 9.02 2.80
CA GLN A 304 4.79 9.41 4.21
C GLN A 304 6.21 9.51 4.79
N ARG A 305 6.44 10.56 5.55
CA ARG A 305 7.64 10.74 6.37
C ARG A 305 7.32 10.27 7.79
N ARG A 306 7.38 8.95 7.99
CA ARG A 306 6.93 8.29 9.23
C ARG A 306 7.52 8.92 10.49
N ASP A 307 8.81 9.22 10.49
CA ASP A 307 9.50 9.86 11.63
C ASP A 307 8.88 11.22 11.99
N ARG A 308 8.55 12.04 10.96
CA ARG A 308 7.95 13.35 11.17
C ARG A 308 6.51 13.26 11.64
N ILE A 309 5.74 12.32 11.08
CA ILE A 309 4.36 12.06 11.49
C ILE A 309 4.35 11.60 12.95
N SER A 310 5.18 10.61 13.31
CA SER A 310 5.31 10.13 14.69
C SER A 310 5.77 11.24 15.64
N GLY A 311 6.63 12.15 15.18
CA GLY A 311 7.07 13.31 15.95
C GLY A 311 5.94 14.31 16.21
N ARG A 312 5.12 14.63 15.18
CA ARG A 312 3.97 15.54 15.32
C ARG A 312 2.92 14.99 16.28
N ASP A 313 2.59 13.69 16.13
CA ASP A 313 1.49 13.07 16.86
C ASP A 313 1.95 12.28 18.10
N ARG A 314 3.16 12.58 18.61
CA ARG A 314 3.81 11.85 19.71
C ARG A 314 2.93 11.70 20.94
N GLU A 315 2.32 12.78 21.40
CA GLU A 315 1.46 12.79 22.59
C GLU A 315 0.23 11.88 22.40
N SER A 316 -0.39 11.97 21.21
CA SER A 316 -1.53 11.14 20.87
C SER A 316 -1.17 9.64 20.78
N ILE A 317 0.02 9.33 20.24
CA ILE A 317 0.55 7.97 20.19
C ILE A 317 0.81 7.45 21.61
N GLN A 318 1.47 8.23 22.45
CA GLN A 318 1.73 7.86 23.85
C GLN A 318 0.43 7.61 24.63
N ALA A 319 -0.55 8.48 24.46
CA ALA A 319 -1.86 8.32 25.11
C ALA A 319 -2.58 7.02 24.71
N LEU A 320 -2.35 6.49 23.49
CA LEU A 320 -2.90 5.20 23.06
C LEU A 320 -2.36 4.02 23.86
N TYR A 321 -1.10 4.09 24.27
CA TYR A 321 -0.41 3.00 24.95
C TYR A 321 -0.39 3.15 26.49
N GLY A 322 -0.97 4.25 27.00
CA GLY A 322 -1.07 4.48 28.44
C GLY A 322 0.25 4.85 29.11
N CYS A 323 1.18 5.43 28.33
CA CYS A 323 2.50 5.88 28.82
C CYS A 323 2.49 7.38 29.07
#